data_97e10af1ab183cb02532d5d9ea0b71aa
#
_entry.id   97e10af1ab183cb02532d5d9ea0b71aa
#
_cell.length_a   1.000
_cell.length_b   1.000
_cell.length_c   1.000
_cell.angle_alpha   90.00
_cell.angle_beta   90.00
_cell.angle_gamma   90.00
#
_symmetry.space_group_name_H-M   'P 1'
#
loop_
_entity.id
_entity.type
_entity.pdbx_description
1 polymer ?
#
loop_
_entity_poly.entity_id
_entity_poly.type
_entity_poly.pdbx_seq_one_letter_code
_entity_poly.pdbx_strand_id
1 'polypeptide(L)'
;YDEDNFTTLTDVYHKSKEVQKLVDPWKPWLCRTHFLNFKKGGYFPPHIDSYKFGEQKFIRLIVPIKKCNPSFLYFVYEDKILNFNRGYTYFLNTNKKHSIFSFSDDSTMLVMNIKCCKESIEQIHNLLLWK
;
A
#
# COMPACT_ATOMS: atom_id res chain seq x y z
N TYR A 1 14.70 6.44 -11.16
CA TYR A 1 14.06 6.45 -9.86
C TYR A 1 14.38 5.14 -9.15
N ASP A 2 14.90 5.26 -7.95
CA ASP A 2 15.39 4.14 -7.16
C ASP A 2 14.72 4.14 -5.79
N GLU A 3 14.00 3.06 -5.48
CA GLU A 3 13.29 2.92 -4.20
C GLU A 3 14.23 3.01 -2.99
N ASP A 4 15.47 2.57 -3.13
CA ASP A 4 16.46 2.61 -2.05
C ASP A 4 16.78 4.04 -1.59
N ASN A 5 16.51 5.03 -2.41
CA ASN A 5 16.75 6.44 -2.08
C ASN A 5 15.63 7.05 -1.21
N PHE A 6 14.51 6.37 -1.04
CA PHE A 6 13.37 6.90 -0.27
C PHE A 6 13.33 6.36 1.14
N THR A 7 14.39 6.64 1.90
CA THR A 7 14.56 6.11 3.26
C THR A 7 14.47 7.17 4.36
N THR A 8 14.46 8.45 4.00
CA THR A 8 14.39 9.54 4.98
C THR A 8 12.94 9.76 5.44
N LEU A 9 12.74 9.75 6.76
CA LEU A 9 11.44 10.01 7.36
C LEU A 9 11.08 11.50 7.27
N THR A 10 9.82 11.77 6.94
CA THR A 10 9.35 13.14 6.74
C THR A 10 8.72 13.71 8.01
N ASP A 11 8.38 15.02 7.97
CA ASP A 11 7.68 15.68 9.06
C ASP A 11 6.33 15.03 9.37
N VAL A 12 5.63 14.51 8.37
CA VAL A 12 4.35 13.83 8.59
C VAL A 12 4.54 12.64 9.53
N TYR A 13 5.58 11.85 9.33
CA TYR A 13 5.92 10.76 10.22
C TYR A 13 6.22 11.28 11.63
N HIS A 14 7.09 12.27 11.73
CA HIS A 14 7.54 12.79 13.03
C HIS A 14 6.42 13.44 13.85
N LYS A 15 5.41 13.99 13.20
CA LYS A 15 4.32 14.72 13.85
C LYS A 15 3.06 13.88 14.13
N SER A 16 2.96 12.67 13.59
CA SER A 16 1.76 11.87 13.73
C SER A 16 2.04 10.52 14.40
N LYS A 17 1.45 10.32 15.57
CA LYS A 17 1.54 9.03 16.28
C LYS A 17 0.82 7.92 15.53
N GLU A 18 -0.27 8.25 14.84
CA GLU A 18 -1.02 7.27 14.05
C GLU A 18 -0.19 6.76 12.88
N VAL A 19 0.50 7.67 12.18
CA VAL A 19 1.41 7.29 11.10
C VAL A 19 2.56 6.45 11.63
N GLN A 20 3.13 6.83 12.78
CA GLN A 20 4.21 6.07 13.41
C GLN A 20 3.78 4.63 13.71
N LYS A 21 2.59 4.45 14.26
CA LYS A 21 2.06 3.11 14.56
C LYS A 21 1.94 2.24 13.30
N LEU A 22 1.57 2.84 12.18
CA LEU A 22 1.43 2.12 10.92
C LEU A 22 2.76 1.80 10.27
N VAL A 23 3.75 2.68 10.41
CA VAL A 23 5.04 2.59 9.73
C VAL A 23 6.10 1.82 10.54
N ASP A 24 6.11 2.00 11.87
CA ASP A 24 7.18 1.47 12.72
C ASP A 24 7.41 -0.04 12.59
N PRO A 25 6.39 -0.89 12.45
CA PRO A 25 6.63 -2.33 12.26
C PRO A 25 7.46 -2.67 11.03
N TRP A 26 7.50 -1.79 10.05
CA TRP A 26 8.12 -2.00 8.74
C TRP A 26 9.39 -1.20 8.54
N LYS A 27 9.72 -0.36 9.50
CA LYS A 27 10.78 0.63 9.41
C LYS A 27 12.13 0.09 8.92
N PRO A 28 12.61 -1.10 9.35
CA PRO A 28 13.90 -1.61 8.86
C PRO A 28 13.98 -1.86 7.35
N TRP A 29 12.83 -2.03 6.70
CA TRP A 29 12.76 -2.37 5.28
C TRP A 29 12.07 -1.30 4.44
N LEU A 30 11.75 -0.16 5.07
CA LEU A 30 10.93 0.87 4.45
C LEU A 30 11.64 1.50 3.26
N CYS A 31 10.91 1.59 2.16
CA CYS A 31 11.29 2.33 0.97
C CYS A 31 10.28 3.45 0.74
N ARG A 32 9.96 3.75 -0.50
CA ARG A 32 9.02 4.81 -0.81
C ARG A 32 7.68 4.57 -0.13
N THR A 33 7.25 5.56 0.65
CA THR A 33 6.00 5.55 1.40
C THR A 33 5.30 6.87 1.18
N HIS A 34 4.02 6.82 0.83
CA HIS A 34 3.29 8.04 0.51
C HIS A 34 1.79 7.82 0.68
N PHE A 35 1.08 8.94 0.82
CA PHE A 35 -0.38 8.91 0.74
C PHE A 35 -0.81 9.04 -0.71
N LEU A 36 -1.78 8.23 -1.11
CA LEU A 36 -2.51 8.40 -2.35
C LEU A 36 -3.86 9.02 -2.03
N ASN A 37 -4.15 10.14 -2.67
CA ASN A 37 -5.45 10.79 -2.58
C ASN A 37 -6.08 10.80 -3.97
N PHE A 38 -7.23 10.16 -4.09
CA PHE A 38 -7.96 10.08 -5.35
C PHE A 38 -9.05 11.11 -5.39
N LYS A 39 -9.12 11.83 -6.50
CA LYS A 39 -10.24 12.71 -6.82
C LYS A 39 -11.30 11.91 -7.59
N LYS A 40 -12.51 12.44 -7.62
CA LYS A 40 -13.60 11.86 -8.41
C LYS A 40 -13.17 11.69 -9.87
N GLY A 41 -13.32 10.49 -10.39
CA GLY A 41 -12.89 10.16 -11.74
C GLY A 41 -11.43 9.75 -11.86
N GLY A 42 -10.66 9.81 -10.77
CA GLY A 42 -9.28 9.33 -10.76
C GLY A 42 -9.24 7.81 -10.87
N TYR A 43 -8.26 7.28 -11.60
CA TYR A 43 -8.15 5.84 -11.75
C TYR A 43 -6.74 5.41 -12.11
N PHE A 44 -6.44 4.15 -11.76
CA PHE A 44 -5.33 3.39 -12.33
C PHE A 44 -5.94 2.26 -13.16
N PRO A 45 -5.60 2.17 -14.46
CA PRO A 45 -6.15 1.11 -15.31
C PRO A 45 -5.67 -0.27 -14.84
N PRO A 46 -6.36 -1.34 -15.26
CA PRO A 46 -5.91 -2.69 -14.93
C PRO A 46 -4.49 -2.92 -15.41
N HIS A 47 -3.62 -3.34 -14.49
CA HIS A 47 -2.20 -3.59 -14.78
C HIS A 47 -1.61 -4.53 -13.76
N ILE A 48 -0.42 -5.02 -14.07
CA ILE A 48 0.46 -5.70 -13.12
C ILE A 48 1.76 -4.92 -13.05
N ASP A 49 2.38 -4.90 -11.88
CA ASP A 49 3.71 -4.32 -11.75
C ASP A 49 4.72 -5.32 -12.31
N SER A 50 5.62 -4.83 -13.15
CA SER A 50 6.62 -5.68 -13.78
C SER A 50 7.97 -5.56 -13.07
N TYR A 51 8.59 -6.71 -12.83
CA TYR A 51 9.94 -6.77 -12.27
C TYR A 51 10.86 -7.46 -13.29
N LYS A 52 12.06 -6.89 -13.50
CA LYS A 52 13.04 -7.48 -14.41
C LYS A 52 13.45 -8.87 -13.92
N PHE A 53 13.53 -9.81 -14.84
CA PHE A 53 14.00 -11.17 -14.58
C PHE A 53 13.18 -11.93 -13.53
N GLY A 54 11.93 -11.54 -13.30
CA GLY A 54 11.08 -12.18 -12.33
C GLY A 54 11.46 -11.93 -10.86
N GLU A 55 12.43 -11.07 -10.59
CA GLU A 55 12.79 -10.71 -9.23
C GLU A 55 11.79 -9.72 -8.65
N GLN A 56 11.19 -10.10 -7.54
CA GLN A 56 10.37 -9.17 -6.76
C GLN A 56 11.24 -8.54 -5.69
N LYS A 57 11.60 -7.28 -5.90
CA LYS A 57 12.47 -6.55 -4.96
C LYS A 57 11.70 -5.92 -3.83
N PHE A 58 10.44 -5.58 -4.08
CA PHE A 58 9.62 -4.82 -3.14
C PHE A 58 8.27 -5.47 -2.95
N ILE A 59 7.72 -5.29 -1.77
CA ILE A 59 6.38 -5.71 -1.39
C ILE A 59 5.58 -4.44 -1.14
N ARG A 60 4.33 -4.43 -1.56
CA ARG A 60 3.44 -3.30 -1.30
C ARG A 60 2.50 -3.60 -0.16
N LEU A 61 2.47 -2.68 0.80
CA LEU A 61 1.48 -2.65 1.87
C LEU A 61 0.58 -1.44 1.67
N ILE A 62 -0.70 -1.61 1.91
CA ILE A 62 -1.65 -0.50 1.84
C ILE A 62 -2.44 -0.41 3.13
N VAL A 63 -2.76 0.81 3.52
CA VAL A 63 -3.62 1.10 4.66
C VAL A 63 -4.74 2.02 4.20
N PRO A 64 -5.98 1.55 4.14
CA PRO A 64 -7.11 2.41 3.78
C PRO A 64 -7.37 3.39 4.91
N ILE A 65 -7.38 4.69 4.58
CA ILE A 65 -7.54 5.76 5.55
C ILE A 65 -8.95 6.36 5.47
N LYS A 66 -9.40 6.69 4.24
CA LYS A 66 -10.65 7.42 4.06
C LYS A 66 -11.30 7.03 2.74
N LYS A 67 -12.56 6.64 2.80
CA LYS A 67 -13.41 6.40 1.62
C LYS A 67 -12.77 5.44 0.61
N CYS A 68 -12.30 4.29 1.09
CA CYS A 68 -11.60 3.30 0.26
C CYS A 68 -12.47 2.11 -0.15
N ASN A 69 -13.74 2.13 0.16
CA ASN A 69 -14.67 1.04 -0.17
C ASN A 69 -15.75 1.49 -1.15
N PRO A 70 -16.39 0.56 -1.86
CA PRO A 70 -17.61 0.89 -2.60
C PRO A 70 -18.66 1.55 -1.69
N SER A 71 -19.35 2.54 -2.13
CA SER A 71 -19.41 3.15 -3.48
C SER A 71 -18.42 4.28 -3.72
N PHE A 72 -17.53 4.56 -2.79
CA PHE A 72 -16.57 5.66 -2.94
C PHE A 72 -15.37 5.29 -3.82
N LEU A 73 -14.85 4.08 -3.65
CA LEU A 73 -13.68 3.62 -4.37
C LEU A 73 -13.85 2.14 -4.72
N TYR A 74 -13.48 1.79 -5.92
CA TYR A 74 -13.46 0.39 -6.36
C TYR A 74 -12.02 -0.03 -6.59
N PHE A 75 -11.50 -0.84 -5.67
CA PHE A 75 -10.20 -1.47 -5.81
C PHE A 75 -10.45 -2.89 -6.31
N VAL A 76 -10.14 -3.13 -7.57
CA VAL A 76 -10.36 -4.42 -8.21
C VAL A 76 -9.05 -5.18 -8.23
N TYR A 77 -9.03 -6.33 -7.61
CA TYR A 77 -7.87 -7.20 -7.50
C TYR A 77 -8.21 -8.54 -8.13
N GLU A 78 -7.55 -8.85 -9.24
CA GLU A 78 -7.93 -9.95 -10.13
C GLU A 78 -9.37 -9.74 -10.62
N ASP A 79 -10.30 -10.58 -10.22
CA ASP A 79 -11.71 -10.49 -10.57
C ASP A 79 -12.59 -10.08 -9.39
N LYS A 80 -11.99 -9.57 -8.31
CA LYS A 80 -12.72 -9.26 -7.07
C LYS A 80 -12.62 -7.78 -6.74
N ILE A 81 -13.73 -7.24 -6.26
CA ILE A 81 -13.77 -5.90 -5.66
C ILE A 81 -13.45 -6.06 -4.19
N LEU A 82 -12.40 -5.38 -3.72
CA LEU A 82 -11.95 -5.49 -2.35
C LEU A 82 -12.76 -4.60 -1.41
N ASN A 83 -13.01 -5.12 -0.22
CA ASN A 83 -13.57 -4.37 0.89
C ASN A 83 -12.53 -4.34 2.02
N PHE A 84 -12.27 -3.15 2.53
CA PHE A 84 -11.23 -2.94 3.53
C PHE A 84 -11.80 -2.53 4.87
N ASN A 85 -11.11 -2.89 5.94
CA ASN A 85 -11.32 -2.28 7.24
C ASN A 85 -10.38 -1.06 7.36
N ARG A 86 -10.95 0.08 7.65
CA ARG A 86 -10.21 1.33 7.80
C ARG A 86 -9.08 1.19 8.82
N GLY A 87 -7.90 1.65 8.46
CA GLY A 87 -6.75 1.67 9.37
C GLY A 87 -6.01 0.34 9.49
N TYR A 88 -6.48 -0.72 8.84
CA TYR A 88 -5.79 -2.00 8.83
C TYR A 88 -4.74 -2.02 7.71
N THR A 89 -3.64 -2.72 7.93
CA THR A 89 -2.59 -2.88 6.94
C THR A 89 -2.82 -4.15 6.13
N TYR A 90 -2.79 -4.03 4.82
CA TYR A 90 -3.00 -5.13 3.88
C TYR A 90 -1.77 -5.34 3.02
N PHE A 91 -1.39 -6.60 2.85
CA PHE A 91 -0.39 -6.99 1.87
C PHE A 91 -1.04 -7.08 0.49
N LEU A 92 -0.40 -6.45 -0.50
CA LEU A 92 -0.88 -6.48 -1.87
C LEU A 92 0.20 -7.09 -2.77
N ASN A 93 -0.13 -8.20 -3.41
CA ASN A 93 0.75 -8.77 -4.42
C ASN A 93 0.53 -8.04 -5.75
N THR A 94 1.43 -7.12 -6.08
CA THR A 94 1.31 -6.28 -7.27
C THR A 94 1.63 -7.01 -8.58
N ASN A 95 2.08 -8.26 -8.50
CA ASN A 95 2.18 -9.14 -9.67
C ASN A 95 0.83 -9.66 -10.14
N LYS A 96 -0.21 -9.46 -9.35
CA LYS A 96 -1.58 -9.77 -9.74
C LYS A 96 -2.22 -8.54 -10.35
N LYS A 97 -3.09 -8.77 -11.33
CA LYS A 97 -3.80 -7.68 -12.02
C LYS A 97 -4.65 -6.89 -11.02
N HIS A 98 -4.49 -5.59 -11.03
CA HIS A 98 -5.24 -4.71 -10.14
C HIS A 98 -5.54 -3.37 -10.82
N SER A 99 -6.61 -2.75 -10.38
CA SER A 99 -7.05 -1.44 -10.87
C SER A 99 -7.80 -0.70 -9.76
N ILE A 100 -7.86 0.62 -9.89
CA ILE A 100 -8.57 1.46 -8.92
C ILE A 100 -9.40 2.49 -9.69
N PHE A 101 -10.66 2.66 -9.28
CA PHE A 101 -11.54 3.72 -9.78
C PHE A 101 -12.13 4.47 -8.60
N SER A 102 -12.02 5.81 -8.62
CA SER A 102 -12.58 6.66 -7.57
C SER A 102 -13.84 7.36 -8.05
N PHE A 103 -14.89 7.24 -7.24
CA PHE A 103 -16.13 7.98 -7.39
C PHE A 103 -16.31 9.04 -6.31
N SER A 104 -15.29 9.26 -5.52
CA SER A 104 -15.24 10.25 -4.44
C SER A 104 -14.11 11.24 -4.68
N ASP A 105 -14.27 12.46 -4.18
CA ASP A 105 -13.24 13.50 -4.30
C ASP A 105 -12.10 13.33 -3.30
N ASP A 106 -12.21 12.43 -2.34
CA ASP A 106 -11.28 12.40 -1.22
C ASP A 106 -11.06 11.00 -0.67
N SER A 107 -10.79 10.06 -1.55
CA SER A 107 -10.38 8.71 -1.14
C SER A 107 -8.89 8.69 -0.88
N THR A 108 -8.48 8.26 0.31
CA THR A 108 -7.09 8.32 0.74
C THR A 108 -6.63 7.00 1.29
N MET A 109 -5.46 6.56 0.85
CA MET A 109 -4.78 5.39 1.43
C MET A 109 -3.29 5.68 1.61
N LEU A 110 -2.70 5.03 2.60
CA LEU A 110 -1.25 5.03 2.79
C LEU A 110 -0.68 3.85 2.01
N VAL A 111 0.35 4.10 1.24
CA VAL A 111 1.06 3.07 0.47
C VAL A 111 2.49 3.00 0.96
N MET A 112 2.91 1.81 1.37
CA MET A 112 4.28 1.54 1.81
C MET A 112 4.90 0.49 0.91
N ASN A 113 6.04 0.83 0.31
CA ASN A 113 6.88 -0.17 -0.34
C ASN A 113 7.96 -0.59 0.63
N ILE A 114 8.12 -1.87 0.84
CA ILE A 114 9.16 -2.42 1.71
C ILE A 114 10.04 -3.40 0.93
N LYS A 115 11.29 -3.51 1.34
CA LYS A 115 12.20 -4.47 0.72
C LYS A 115 11.71 -5.90 0.93
N CYS A 116 11.77 -6.70 -0.12
CA CYS A 116 11.40 -8.11 -0.06
C CYS A 116 12.61 -8.92 0.38
N CYS A 117 12.59 -9.42 1.60
CA CYS A 117 13.62 -10.26 2.17
C CYS A 117 12.98 -11.22 3.16
N LYS A 118 13.77 -12.17 3.65
CA LYS A 118 13.28 -13.17 4.61
C LYS A 118 12.62 -12.51 5.82
N GLU A 119 13.27 -11.52 6.39
CA GLU A 119 12.82 -10.86 7.62
C GLU A 119 11.53 -10.07 7.42
N SER A 120 11.40 -9.38 6.28
CA SER A 120 10.15 -8.65 5.98
C SER A 120 9.00 -9.60 5.69
N ILE A 121 9.26 -10.72 5.03
CA ILE A 121 8.25 -11.75 4.78
C ILE A 121 7.78 -12.36 6.11
N GLU A 122 8.71 -12.65 7.01
CA GLU A 122 8.37 -13.17 8.35
C GLU A 122 7.49 -12.16 9.12
N GLN A 123 7.81 -10.87 9.02
CA GLN A 123 7.01 -9.83 9.68
C GLN A 123 5.59 -9.77 9.11
N ILE A 124 5.43 -9.90 7.79
CA ILE A 124 4.11 -9.98 7.17
C ILE A 124 3.35 -11.18 7.71
N HIS A 125 3.99 -12.32 7.76
CA HIS A 125 3.37 -13.54 8.25
C HIS A 125 2.90 -13.39 9.69
N ASN A 126 3.74 -12.79 10.55
CA ASN A 126 3.43 -12.62 11.96
C ASN A 126 2.31 -11.60 12.22
N LEU A 127 2.25 -10.53 11.44
CA LEU A 127 1.32 -9.43 11.71
C LEU A 127 0.05 -9.44 10.87
N LEU A 128 0.10 -9.94 9.64
CA LEU A 128 -1.01 -9.73 8.70
C LEU A 128 -1.79 -10.99 8.34
N LEU A 129 -1.17 -12.14 8.30
CA LEU A 129 -1.81 -13.33 7.73
C LEU A 129 -2.81 -14.03 8.63
N TRP A 130 -2.84 -13.70 9.91
CA TRP A 130 -3.67 -14.43 10.88
C TRP A 130 -4.65 -13.53 11.64
N LYS A 131 -5.09 -12.51 10.99
CA LYS A 131 -6.05 -11.56 11.54
C LYS A 131 -7.47 -11.90 11.14
#